data_0e4e06c2682215e5f04de0c4f13e2cbb
#
_entry.id   0e4e06c2682215e5f04de0c4f13e2cbb
#
_cell.length_a   1.000
_cell.length_b   1.000
_cell.length_c   1.000
_cell.angle_alpha   90.00
_cell.angle_beta   90.00
_cell.angle_gamma   90.00
#
_symmetry.space_group_name_H-M   'P 1'
#
loop_
_entity.id
_entity.type
_entity.pdbx_description
1 polymer ?
#
loop_
_entity_poly.entity_id
_entity_poly.type
_entity_poly.pdbx_seq_one_letter_code
_entity_poly.pdbx_strand_id
1 'polypeptide(L)'
;MSIDFKGRVAIVTGAGGGLGRQHALGLAARGAKVVVNDLGGARDGSGHSLTAAESVVAEIRAAGGEAIANGASVTDWDAVQAMVQQAIDTWGRVDILVNNAGILRDKTFAKMDLADFRLVIDVHLMGAVHCTKAVWPHMVAQKYGRILMTTSSTGLYGNFGQSNYGAAKLALVGFMQTLALEGAKHDIRVNSLAPTAATRMTEGLMPEAVLAALQPQAVVPAMLVLVSEDAPTRTILCAGGGNVEAANITMTQGDWIGLDSDAPERLAAQLDQVRDRAGDMVPPNGSAQGAHEVAHATARLT
;
A
#
# COMPACT_ATOMS: atom_id res chain seq x y z
N MET A 1 -18.06 16.27 8.60
CA MET A 1 -16.91 17.01 7.99
C MET A 1 -16.77 16.52 6.56
N SER A 2 -16.57 17.42 5.58
CA SER A 2 -16.28 16.99 4.21
C SER A 2 -14.76 16.80 4.07
N ILE A 3 -14.34 15.69 3.45
CA ILE A 3 -12.93 15.49 3.09
C ILE A 3 -12.60 16.36 1.88
N ASP A 4 -11.64 17.26 2.00
CA ASP A 4 -11.23 18.25 1.01
C ASP A 4 -9.71 18.19 0.80
N PHE A 5 -9.24 18.38 -0.43
CA PHE A 5 -7.83 18.38 -0.80
C PHE A 5 -7.40 19.66 -1.53
N LYS A 6 -8.17 20.75 -1.39
CA LYS A 6 -7.80 22.03 -1.99
C LYS A 6 -6.41 22.49 -1.55
N GLY A 7 -5.61 22.89 -2.53
CA GLY A 7 -4.22 23.29 -2.29
C GLY A 7 -3.23 22.13 -2.07
N ARG A 8 -3.69 20.87 -2.08
CA ARG A 8 -2.84 19.68 -1.97
C ARG A 8 -2.44 19.17 -3.35
N VAL A 9 -1.24 18.63 -3.44
CA VAL A 9 -0.66 18.02 -4.63
C VAL A 9 -0.48 16.53 -4.40
N ALA A 10 -1.04 15.71 -5.27
CA ALA A 10 -0.99 14.25 -5.20
C ALA A 10 -0.23 13.65 -6.38
N ILE A 11 0.57 12.64 -6.12
CA ILE A 11 1.15 11.76 -7.13
C ILE A 11 0.46 10.41 -7.00
N VAL A 12 -0.13 9.89 -8.08
CA VAL A 12 -0.74 8.57 -8.14
C VAL A 12 -0.01 7.75 -9.20
N THR A 13 0.63 6.64 -8.79
CA THR A 13 1.34 5.76 -9.71
C THR A 13 0.44 4.66 -10.26
N GLY A 14 0.65 4.24 -11.52
CA GLY A 14 -0.23 3.30 -12.19
C GLY A 14 -1.64 3.87 -12.39
N ALA A 15 -1.73 5.17 -12.68
CA ALA A 15 -2.99 5.91 -12.70
C ALA A 15 -3.66 6.02 -14.07
N GLY A 16 -3.12 5.39 -15.11
CA GLY A 16 -3.72 5.37 -16.46
C GLY A 16 -4.96 4.48 -16.59
N GLY A 17 -5.30 3.68 -15.57
CA GLY A 17 -6.47 2.81 -15.60
C GLY A 17 -6.83 2.23 -14.25
N GLY A 18 -7.91 1.44 -14.21
CA GLY A 18 -8.33 0.66 -13.04
C GLY A 18 -8.46 1.50 -11.76
N LEU A 19 -7.91 0.97 -10.67
CA LEU A 19 -7.92 1.62 -9.35
C LEU A 19 -7.19 2.97 -9.36
N GLY A 20 -5.98 3.02 -9.95
CA GLY A 20 -5.18 4.25 -9.97
C GLY A 20 -5.89 5.41 -10.66
N ARG A 21 -6.58 5.15 -11.79
CA ARG A 21 -7.43 6.15 -12.45
C ARG A 21 -8.53 6.64 -11.51
N GLN A 22 -9.24 5.75 -10.81
CA GLN A 22 -10.31 6.14 -9.89
C GLN A 22 -9.77 6.93 -8.68
N HIS A 23 -8.59 6.59 -8.19
CA HIS A 23 -7.91 7.35 -7.13
C HIS A 23 -7.56 8.76 -7.60
N ALA A 24 -7.00 8.91 -8.80
CA ALA A 24 -6.67 10.20 -9.38
C ALA A 24 -7.92 11.08 -9.56
N LEU A 25 -8.99 10.51 -10.12
CA LEU A 25 -10.27 11.19 -10.29
C LEU A 25 -10.90 11.61 -8.95
N GLY A 26 -10.88 10.70 -7.96
CA GLY A 26 -11.44 10.96 -6.63
C GLY A 26 -10.72 12.09 -5.88
N LEU A 27 -9.39 12.15 -5.99
CA LEU A 27 -8.57 13.23 -5.42
C LEU A 27 -8.84 14.57 -6.15
N ALA A 28 -8.83 14.56 -7.48
CA ALA A 28 -9.07 15.74 -8.28
C ALA A 28 -10.48 16.33 -8.08
N ALA A 29 -11.50 15.48 -7.99
CA ALA A 29 -12.90 15.89 -7.73
C ALA A 29 -13.07 16.57 -6.36
N ARG A 30 -12.09 16.40 -5.44
CA ARG A 30 -12.06 17.04 -4.13
C ARG A 30 -11.00 18.15 -4.02
N GLY A 31 -10.49 18.63 -5.17
CA GLY A 31 -9.66 19.82 -5.27
C GLY A 31 -8.16 19.58 -5.21
N ALA A 32 -7.68 18.32 -5.20
CA ALA A 32 -6.26 18.04 -5.34
C ALA A 32 -5.77 18.33 -6.76
N LYS A 33 -4.54 18.81 -6.88
CA LYS A 33 -3.78 18.82 -8.13
C LYS A 33 -3.06 17.48 -8.28
N VAL A 34 -3.15 16.82 -9.44
CA VAL A 34 -2.77 15.41 -9.56
C VAL A 34 -1.71 15.19 -10.63
N VAL A 35 -0.58 14.58 -10.25
CA VAL A 35 0.31 13.91 -11.21
C VAL A 35 -0.24 12.52 -11.48
N VAL A 36 -0.71 12.30 -12.69
CA VAL A 36 -1.18 11.00 -13.18
C VAL A 36 0.03 10.29 -13.79
N ASN A 37 0.66 9.40 -13.01
CA ASN A 37 1.80 8.63 -13.50
C ASN A 37 1.34 7.26 -13.98
N ASP A 38 1.71 6.91 -15.21
CA ASP A 38 1.52 5.56 -15.77
C ASP A 38 2.54 5.30 -16.87
N LEU A 39 3.24 4.17 -16.80
CA LEU A 39 4.15 3.73 -17.85
C LEU A 39 3.40 3.37 -19.14
N GLY A 40 2.09 3.07 -19.06
CA GLY A 40 1.27 2.66 -20.19
C GLY A 40 1.53 1.24 -20.66
N GLY A 41 2.12 0.41 -19.81
CA GLY A 41 2.39 -0.99 -20.08
C GLY A 41 1.16 -1.89 -20.00
N ALA A 42 1.28 -3.09 -20.53
CA ALA A 42 0.32 -4.17 -20.39
C ALA A 42 0.32 -4.70 -18.93
N ARG A 43 -0.64 -5.60 -18.61
CA ARG A 43 -0.79 -6.24 -17.29
C ARG A 43 0.48 -6.94 -16.79
N ASP A 44 1.27 -7.48 -17.72
CA ASP A 44 2.50 -8.22 -17.43
C ASP A 44 3.75 -7.33 -17.31
N GLY A 45 3.60 -6.00 -17.47
CA GLY A 45 4.68 -5.02 -17.42
C GLY A 45 5.38 -4.76 -18.76
N SER A 46 4.90 -5.34 -19.85
CA SER A 46 5.44 -5.06 -21.19
C SER A 46 4.83 -3.80 -21.82
N GLY A 47 5.59 -3.14 -22.71
CA GLY A 47 5.13 -1.96 -23.44
C GLY A 47 5.28 -0.64 -22.68
N HIS A 48 5.09 0.46 -23.41
CA HIS A 48 5.16 1.83 -22.91
C HIS A 48 4.27 2.75 -23.74
N SER A 49 3.44 3.58 -23.10
CA SER A 49 2.64 4.61 -23.77
C SER A 49 2.12 5.65 -22.78
N LEU A 50 2.35 6.92 -23.03
CA LEU A 50 1.83 8.03 -22.20
C LEU A 50 0.31 8.24 -22.39
N THR A 51 -0.29 7.69 -23.45
CA THR A 51 -1.69 7.92 -23.83
C THR A 51 -2.69 7.62 -22.70
N ALA A 52 -2.44 6.57 -21.90
CA ALA A 52 -3.32 6.21 -20.79
C ALA A 52 -3.34 7.30 -19.70
N ALA A 53 -2.17 7.82 -19.32
CA ALA A 53 -2.07 8.92 -18.35
C ALA A 53 -2.68 10.22 -18.92
N GLU A 54 -2.42 10.55 -20.18
CA GLU A 54 -2.98 11.73 -20.86
C GLU A 54 -4.51 11.69 -20.94
N SER A 55 -5.10 10.52 -21.18
CA SER A 55 -6.56 10.33 -21.18
C SER A 55 -7.18 10.68 -19.83
N VAL A 56 -6.58 10.22 -18.72
CA VAL A 56 -7.06 10.53 -17.37
C VAL A 56 -6.87 12.01 -17.04
N VAL A 57 -5.76 12.62 -17.47
CA VAL A 57 -5.54 14.07 -17.33
C VAL A 57 -6.61 14.86 -18.07
N ALA A 58 -6.95 14.47 -19.31
CA ALA A 58 -8.00 15.13 -20.07
C ALA A 58 -9.37 15.03 -19.36
N GLU A 59 -9.68 13.89 -18.79
CA GLU A 59 -10.91 13.67 -18.02
C GLU A 59 -10.96 14.56 -16.75
N ILE A 60 -9.86 14.62 -15.98
CA ILE A 60 -9.76 15.51 -14.81
C ILE A 60 -9.97 16.98 -15.20
N ARG A 61 -9.31 17.42 -16.28
CA ARG A 61 -9.41 18.80 -16.76
C ARG A 61 -10.81 19.13 -17.29
N ALA A 62 -11.44 18.20 -18.00
CA ALA A 62 -12.82 18.36 -18.47
C ALA A 62 -13.82 18.50 -17.31
N ALA A 63 -13.52 17.90 -16.15
CA ALA A 63 -14.29 18.06 -14.91
C ALA A 63 -13.90 19.32 -14.10
N GLY A 64 -13.02 20.17 -14.61
CA GLY A 64 -12.57 21.42 -13.95
C GLY A 64 -11.43 21.24 -12.94
N GLY A 65 -10.81 20.07 -12.86
CA GLY A 65 -9.66 19.81 -12.00
C GLY A 65 -8.31 20.16 -12.67
N GLU A 66 -7.23 20.07 -11.90
CA GLU A 66 -5.85 20.29 -12.37
C GLU A 66 -5.08 18.96 -12.35
N ALA A 67 -4.48 18.59 -13.48
CA ALA A 67 -3.63 17.40 -13.56
C ALA A 67 -2.56 17.53 -14.64
N ILE A 68 -1.46 16.79 -14.46
CA ILE A 68 -0.40 16.60 -15.45
C ILE A 68 -0.10 15.12 -15.62
N ALA A 69 0.29 14.71 -16.83
CA ALA A 69 0.68 13.34 -17.13
C ALA A 69 2.17 13.13 -16.90
N ASN A 70 2.53 11.93 -16.49
CA ASN A 70 3.92 11.49 -16.34
C ASN A 70 4.05 10.03 -16.75
N GLY A 71 5.08 9.68 -17.53
CA GLY A 71 5.35 8.35 -18.07
C GLY A 71 6.50 7.59 -17.39
N ALA A 72 6.98 8.06 -16.22
CA ALA A 72 8.10 7.43 -15.54
C ALA A 72 7.80 5.99 -15.14
N SER A 73 8.78 5.10 -15.34
CA SER A 73 8.77 3.80 -14.69
C SER A 73 9.12 3.98 -13.21
N VAL A 74 8.33 3.38 -12.31
CA VAL A 74 8.61 3.40 -10.86
C VAL A 74 9.89 2.62 -10.50
N THR A 75 10.39 1.79 -11.40
CA THR A 75 11.65 1.06 -11.21
C THR A 75 12.89 1.87 -11.60
N ASP A 76 12.70 2.98 -12.29
CA ASP A 76 13.77 3.89 -12.69
C ASP A 76 13.87 5.05 -11.69
N TRP A 77 14.93 5.06 -10.90
CA TRP A 77 15.15 6.05 -9.86
C TRP A 77 15.23 7.48 -10.39
N ASP A 78 15.96 7.70 -11.48
CA ASP A 78 16.16 9.04 -12.04
C ASP A 78 14.86 9.57 -12.64
N ALA A 79 14.09 8.71 -13.31
CA ALA A 79 12.78 9.06 -13.84
C ALA A 79 11.76 9.38 -12.71
N VAL A 80 11.83 8.67 -11.59
CA VAL A 80 10.99 8.95 -10.41
C VAL A 80 11.38 10.28 -9.77
N GLN A 81 12.67 10.60 -9.63
CA GLN A 81 13.10 11.91 -9.15
C GLN A 81 12.60 13.04 -10.07
N ALA A 82 12.71 12.87 -11.38
CA ALA A 82 12.20 13.83 -12.37
C ALA A 82 10.68 14.02 -12.28
N MET A 83 9.92 12.94 -12.01
CA MET A 83 8.48 13.02 -11.78
C MET A 83 8.13 13.87 -10.55
N VAL A 84 8.83 13.67 -9.44
CA VAL A 84 8.62 14.48 -8.23
C VAL A 84 9.03 15.93 -8.48
N GLN A 85 10.15 16.17 -9.16
CA GLN A 85 10.58 17.50 -9.53
C GLN A 85 9.56 18.22 -10.42
N GLN A 86 8.95 17.50 -11.39
CA GLN A 86 7.87 18.02 -12.22
C GLN A 86 6.68 18.54 -11.38
N ALA A 87 6.29 17.82 -10.32
CA ALA A 87 5.24 18.28 -9.40
C ALA A 87 5.66 19.55 -8.62
N ILE A 88 6.91 19.56 -8.14
CA ILE A 88 7.48 20.72 -7.41
C ILE A 88 7.57 21.95 -8.32
N ASP A 89 8.07 21.81 -9.55
CA ASP A 89 8.21 22.90 -10.51
C ASP A 89 6.83 23.47 -10.91
N THR A 90 5.81 22.60 -10.99
CA THR A 90 4.46 23.00 -11.42
C THR A 90 3.66 23.64 -10.28
N TRP A 91 3.76 23.13 -9.04
CA TRP A 91 2.86 23.51 -7.94
C TRP A 91 3.56 23.81 -6.61
N GLY A 92 4.88 23.69 -6.53
CA GLY A 92 5.68 24.06 -5.37
C GLY A 92 5.69 23.06 -4.22
N ARG A 93 4.97 21.93 -4.32
CA ARG A 93 4.80 20.96 -3.22
C ARG A 93 4.40 19.56 -3.68
N VAL A 94 4.54 18.58 -2.80
CA VAL A 94 3.94 17.25 -2.91
C VAL A 94 3.42 16.83 -1.54
N ASP A 95 2.11 16.61 -1.42
CA ASP A 95 1.43 16.30 -0.15
C ASP A 95 1.02 14.84 -0.01
N ILE A 96 0.63 14.23 -1.12
CA ILE A 96 0.02 12.90 -1.16
C ILE A 96 0.78 12.05 -2.17
N LEU A 97 1.14 10.82 -1.76
CA LEU A 97 1.67 9.79 -2.65
C LEU A 97 0.80 8.53 -2.53
N VAL A 98 0.24 8.09 -3.66
CA VAL A 98 -0.47 6.81 -3.78
C VAL A 98 0.39 5.85 -4.58
N ASN A 99 1.09 4.95 -3.90
CA ASN A 99 1.85 3.85 -4.49
C ASN A 99 0.88 2.75 -4.94
N ASN A 100 0.43 2.83 -6.20
CA ASN A 100 -0.55 1.90 -6.76
C ASN A 100 0.00 1.13 -7.97
N ALA A 101 1.07 1.56 -8.61
CA ALA A 101 1.66 0.87 -9.76
C ALA A 101 1.94 -0.62 -9.45
N GLY A 102 1.67 -1.49 -10.41
CA GLY A 102 1.87 -2.91 -10.23
C GLY A 102 1.61 -3.73 -11.47
N ILE A 103 2.15 -4.96 -11.46
CA ILE A 103 2.05 -5.96 -12.51
C ILE A 103 1.70 -7.32 -11.92
N LEU A 104 1.30 -8.29 -12.75
CA LEU A 104 1.09 -9.69 -12.36
C LEU A 104 1.92 -10.64 -13.22
N ARG A 105 2.59 -11.57 -12.57
CA ARG A 105 3.34 -12.69 -13.16
C ARG A 105 3.04 -13.96 -12.37
N ASP A 106 1.75 -14.37 -12.42
CA ASP A 106 1.21 -15.46 -11.60
C ASP A 106 1.62 -16.82 -12.16
N LYS A 107 2.24 -17.62 -11.32
CA LYS A 107 2.58 -19.04 -11.56
C LYS A 107 2.69 -19.75 -10.22
N THR A 108 2.43 -21.06 -10.18
CA THR A 108 2.78 -21.85 -9.00
C THR A 108 4.27 -21.76 -8.72
N PHE A 109 4.67 -21.74 -7.45
CA PHE A 109 6.07 -21.55 -7.05
C PHE A 109 7.05 -22.49 -7.76
N ALA A 110 6.65 -23.75 -7.92
CA ALA A 110 7.46 -24.76 -8.64
C ALA A 110 7.71 -24.44 -10.13
N LYS A 111 6.85 -23.61 -10.75
CA LYS A 111 6.93 -23.22 -12.17
C LYS A 111 7.33 -21.76 -12.37
N MET A 112 7.51 -21.02 -11.28
CA MET A 112 7.80 -19.58 -11.33
C MET A 112 9.27 -19.33 -11.68
N ASP A 113 9.52 -18.51 -12.68
CA ASP A 113 10.85 -18.03 -12.99
C ASP A 113 11.32 -17.00 -11.95
N LEU A 114 12.58 -17.10 -11.52
CA LEU A 114 13.15 -16.12 -10.58
C LEU A 114 13.21 -14.70 -11.16
N ALA A 115 13.30 -14.56 -12.47
CA ALA A 115 13.21 -13.26 -13.14
C ALA A 115 11.82 -12.64 -12.99
N ASP A 116 10.74 -13.42 -13.15
CA ASP A 116 9.37 -12.96 -12.90
C ASP A 116 9.16 -12.59 -11.43
N PHE A 117 9.74 -13.40 -10.51
CA PHE A 117 9.69 -13.09 -9.08
C PHE A 117 10.35 -11.74 -8.79
N ARG A 118 11.57 -11.55 -9.28
CA ARG A 118 12.32 -10.30 -9.08
C ARG A 118 11.61 -9.09 -9.69
N LEU A 119 11.11 -9.21 -10.91
CA LEU A 119 10.40 -8.12 -11.58
C LEU A 119 9.17 -7.65 -10.77
N VAL A 120 8.42 -8.59 -10.19
CA VAL A 120 7.27 -8.25 -9.33
C VAL A 120 7.71 -7.51 -8.06
N ILE A 121 8.80 -7.96 -7.42
CA ILE A 121 9.41 -7.24 -6.28
C ILE A 121 9.87 -5.84 -6.71
N ASP A 122 10.55 -5.73 -7.83
CA ASP A 122 11.11 -4.45 -8.31
C ASP A 122 10.00 -3.43 -8.59
N VAL A 123 8.91 -3.84 -9.24
CA VAL A 123 7.81 -2.93 -9.55
C VAL A 123 7.01 -2.56 -8.30
N HIS A 124 6.58 -3.54 -7.50
CA HIS A 124 5.67 -3.29 -6.39
C HIS A 124 6.37 -2.71 -5.15
N LEU A 125 7.49 -3.33 -4.74
CA LEU A 125 8.20 -2.93 -3.54
C LEU A 125 9.21 -1.82 -3.85
N MET A 126 10.17 -2.08 -4.73
CA MET A 126 11.21 -1.10 -5.00
C MET A 126 10.64 0.14 -5.68
N GLY A 127 9.64 0.01 -6.56
CA GLY A 127 8.93 1.15 -7.12
C GLY A 127 8.28 2.03 -6.06
N ALA A 128 7.62 1.45 -5.04
CA ALA A 128 7.08 2.20 -3.92
C ALA A 128 8.19 2.82 -3.05
N VAL A 129 9.33 2.12 -2.86
CA VAL A 129 10.51 2.65 -2.15
C VAL A 129 11.06 3.86 -2.89
N HIS A 130 11.26 3.78 -4.21
CA HIS A 130 11.75 4.90 -5.03
C HIS A 130 10.82 6.12 -4.92
N CYS A 131 9.53 5.94 -5.19
CA CYS A 131 8.57 7.04 -5.13
C CYS A 131 8.52 7.67 -3.74
N THR A 132 8.47 6.86 -2.69
CA THR A 132 8.44 7.33 -1.30
C THR A 132 9.73 8.06 -0.93
N LYS A 133 10.89 7.52 -1.31
CA LYS A 133 12.19 8.13 -1.05
C LYS A 133 12.34 9.49 -1.74
N ALA A 134 11.81 9.64 -2.95
CA ALA A 134 11.87 10.88 -3.71
C ALA A 134 10.97 11.99 -3.11
N VAL A 135 9.77 11.65 -2.61
CA VAL A 135 8.87 12.65 -1.99
C VAL A 135 9.23 12.96 -0.54
N TRP A 136 9.93 12.06 0.16
CA TRP A 136 10.18 12.13 1.60
C TRP A 136 10.85 13.43 2.06
N PRO A 137 11.95 13.92 1.43
CA PRO A 137 12.59 15.18 1.83
C PRO A 137 11.65 16.38 1.74
N HIS A 138 10.80 16.42 0.71
CA HIS A 138 9.82 17.49 0.52
C HIS A 138 8.75 17.46 1.61
N MET A 139 8.20 16.27 1.91
CA MET A 139 7.22 16.10 2.98
C MET A 139 7.79 16.46 4.37
N VAL A 140 9.05 16.08 4.64
CA VAL A 140 9.76 16.47 5.88
C VAL A 140 9.90 18.00 5.98
N ALA A 141 10.34 18.66 4.91
CA ALA A 141 10.48 20.11 4.88
C ALA A 141 9.13 20.83 5.05
N GLN A 142 8.07 20.29 4.46
CA GLN A 142 6.69 20.79 4.54
C GLN A 142 6.04 20.53 5.90
N LYS A 143 6.57 19.60 6.70
CA LYS A 143 5.95 19.03 7.91
C LYS A 143 4.54 18.51 7.63
N TYR A 144 4.39 17.85 6.52
CA TYR A 144 3.13 17.25 6.07
C TYR A 144 3.39 16.21 4.98
N GLY A 145 2.79 15.04 5.11
CA GLY A 145 2.78 14.01 4.09
C GLY A 145 1.70 12.96 4.33
N ARG A 146 1.12 12.45 3.25
CA ARG A 146 0.16 11.33 3.29
C ARG A 146 0.59 10.32 2.25
N ILE A 147 0.96 9.14 2.70
CA ILE A 147 1.49 8.07 1.85
C ILE A 147 0.60 6.84 1.96
N LEU A 148 0.15 6.35 0.83
CA LEU A 148 -0.65 5.14 0.73
C LEU A 148 0.11 4.06 -0.02
N MET A 149 0.20 2.88 0.59
CA MET A 149 0.73 1.65 -0.02
C MET A 149 -0.44 0.79 -0.47
N THR A 150 -0.54 0.48 -1.76
CA THR A 150 -1.52 -0.49 -2.24
C THR A 150 -1.02 -1.91 -1.99
N THR A 151 -1.44 -2.49 -0.87
CA THR A 151 -1.21 -3.91 -0.53
C THR A 151 -2.29 -4.80 -1.20
N SER A 152 -2.56 -5.97 -0.66
CA SER A 152 -3.55 -6.91 -1.19
C SER A 152 -3.95 -7.94 -0.14
N SER A 153 -5.16 -8.49 -0.24
CA SER A 153 -5.55 -9.70 0.49
C SER A 153 -4.59 -10.87 0.27
N THR A 154 -4.01 -10.98 -0.94
CA THR A 154 -2.94 -11.95 -1.23
C THR A 154 -1.70 -11.73 -0.36
N GLY A 155 -1.31 -10.47 -0.12
CA GLY A 155 -0.21 -10.17 0.79
C GLY A 155 -0.56 -10.48 2.25
N LEU A 156 -1.79 -10.19 2.66
CA LEU A 156 -2.22 -10.37 4.05
C LEU A 156 -2.51 -11.84 4.41
N TYR A 157 -3.10 -12.61 3.47
CA TYR A 157 -3.68 -13.93 3.76
C TYR A 157 -3.17 -15.05 2.85
N GLY A 158 -2.39 -14.71 1.84
CA GLY A 158 -1.89 -15.65 0.83
C GLY A 158 -2.91 -15.94 -0.27
N ASN A 159 -2.41 -16.35 -1.45
CA ASN A 159 -3.21 -16.87 -2.54
C ASN A 159 -2.38 -17.83 -3.39
N PHE A 160 -2.99 -18.91 -3.87
CA PHE A 160 -2.30 -19.92 -4.68
C PHE A 160 -1.78 -19.32 -5.99
N GLY A 161 -0.54 -19.62 -6.34
CA GLY A 161 0.08 -19.17 -7.58
C GLY A 161 0.64 -17.73 -7.57
N GLN A 162 0.63 -17.05 -6.42
CA GLN A 162 1.02 -15.64 -6.29
C GLN A 162 2.11 -15.42 -5.23
N SER A 163 3.09 -16.31 -5.11
CA SER A 163 4.13 -16.20 -4.09
C SER A 163 5.00 -14.95 -4.24
N ASN A 164 5.32 -14.51 -5.46
CA ASN A 164 6.02 -13.25 -5.76
C ASN A 164 5.18 -12.03 -5.36
N TYR A 165 3.92 -12.01 -5.80
CA TYR A 165 2.99 -10.92 -5.55
C TYR A 165 2.63 -10.81 -4.06
N GLY A 166 2.33 -11.95 -3.41
CA GLY A 166 2.06 -11.99 -1.96
C GLY A 166 3.24 -11.47 -1.13
N ALA A 167 4.46 -11.90 -1.45
CA ALA A 167 5.68 -11.40 -0.80
C ALA A 167 5.84 -9.88 -0.97
N ALA A 168 5.71 -9.37 -2.20
CA ALA A 168 5.81 -7.94 -2.48
C ALA A 168 4.76 -7.13 -1.71
N LYS A 169 3.50 -7.59 -1.70
CA LYS A 169 2.39 -6.88 -1.08
C LYS A 169 2.42 -6.88 0.45
N LEU A 170 2.91 -7.96 1.07
CA LEU A 170 3.13 -7.95 2.53
C LEU A 170 4.36 -7.11 2.91
N ALA A 171 5.41 -7.09 2.08
CA ALA A 171 6.57 -6.24 2.30
C ALA A 171 6.19 -4.75 2.34
N LEU A 172 5.20 -4.30 1.55
CA LEU A 172 4.68 -2.93 1.62
C LEU A 172 4.03 -2.61 2.98
N VAL A 173 3.41 -3.60 3.64
CA VAL A 173 2.88 -3.43 5.00
C VAL A 173 4.02 -3.24 6.00
N GLY A 174 5.08 -4.05 5.94
CA GLY A 174 6.28 -3.87 6.77
C GLY A 174 6.95 -2.51 6.55
N PHE A 175 7.04 -2.06 5.30
CA PHE A 175 7.57 -0.75 4.94
C PHE A 175 6.69 0.38 5.52
N MET A 176 5.38 0.32 5.36
CA MET A 176 4.41 1.23 5.96
C MET A 176 4.55 1.33 7.48
N GLN A 177 4.65 0.17 8.17
CA GLN A 177 4.79 0.11 9.64
C GLN A 177 5.99 0.93 10.13
N THR A 178 7.13 0.78 9.48
CA THR A 178 8.38 1.48 9.85
C THR A 178 8.32 2.96 9.51
N LEU A 179 7.90 3.30 8.29
CA LEU A 179 7.83 4.69 7.84
C LEU A 179 6.82 5.53 8.64
N ALA A 180 5.74 4.93 9.13
CA ALA A 180 4.78 5.62 9.98
C ALA A 180 5.41 6.08 11.31
N LEU A 181 6.34 5.29 11.85
CA LEU A 181 7.10 5.68 13.06
C LEU A 181 8.12 6.78 12.76
N GLU A 182 8.86 6.66 11.64
CA GLU A 182 9.85 7.66 11.23
C GLU A 182 9.21 9.00 10.85
N GLY A 183 8.02 8.96 10.24
CA GLY A 183 7.28 10.13 9.76
C GLY A 183 6.53 10.90 10.86
N ALA A 184 6.28 10.29 12.00
CA ALA A 184 5.40 10.83 13.04
C ALA A 184 5.76 12.27 13.48
N LYS A 185 7.05 12.56 13.67
CA LYS A 185 7.53 13.89 14.09
C LYS A 185 7.41 14.96 13.01
N HIS A 186 7.06 14.59 11.79
CA HIS A 186 6.93 15.47 10.63
C HIS A 186 5.49 15.54 10.09
N ASP A 187 4.50 15.00 10.81
CA ASP A 187 3.12 14.78 10.35
C ASP A 187 3.05 14.05 8.99
N ILE A 188 3.96 13.10 8.79
CA ILE A 188 3.89 12.18 7.66
C ILE A 188 3.17 10.93 8.12
N ARG A 189 1.96 10.70 7.59
CA ARG A 189 1.12 9.54 7.90
C ARG A 189 1.20 8.53 6.78
N VAL A 190 1.44 7.28 7.12
CA VAL A 190 1.63 6.20 6.15
C VAL A 190 0.65 5.08 6.45
N ASN A 191 -0.14 4.69 5.44
CA ASN A 191 -1.20 3.70 5.55
C ASN A 191 -1.13 2.68 4.40
N SER A 192 -1.88 1.61 4.53
CA SER A 192 -2.02 0.58 3.48
C SER A 192 -3.48 0.35 3.12
N LEU A 193 -3.74 0.10 1.84
CA LEU A 193 -5.04 -0.27 1.30
C LEU A 193 -4.93 -1.61 0.60
N ALA A 194 -5.76 -2.58 0.99
CA ALA A 194 -5.93 -3.86 0.32
C ALA A 194 -7.24 -3.85 -0.48
N PRO A 195 -7.21 -3.45 -1.76
CA PRO A 195 -8.42 -3.30 -2.55
C PRO A 195 -8.89 -4.63 -3.15
N THR A 196 -10.22 -4.80 -3.25
CA THR A 196 -10.86 -5.80 -4.09
C THR A 196 -11.72 -5.09 -5.13
N ALA A 197 -11.32 -5.16 -6.41
CA ALA A 197 -12.00 -4.45 -7.48
C ALA A 197 -11.91 -5.19 -8.82
N ALA A 198 -12.94 -5.02 -9.63
CA ALA A 198 -12.95 -5.45 -11.03
C ALA A 198 -12.03 -4.53 -11.85
N THR A 199 -10.91 -5.05 -12.30
CA THR A 199 -9.91 -4.35 -13.10
C THR A 199 -9.39 -5.28 -14.19
N ARG A 200 -8.57 -4.79 -15.11
CA ARG A 200 -7.86 -5.64 -16.07
C ARG A 200 -7.08 -6.78 -15.39
N MET A 201 -6.68 -6.62 -14.13
CA MET A 201 -5.98 -7.66 -13.37
C MET A 201 -6.89 -8.81 -12.91
N THR A 202 -8.19 -8.58 -12.76
CA THR A 202 -9.19 -9.56 -12.31
C THR A 202 -10.08 -10.06 -13.45
N GLU A 203 -9.90 -9.55 -14.67
CA GLU A 203 -10.65 -9.96 -15.85
C GLU A 203 -10.49 -11.47 -16.11
N GLY A 204 -11.61 -12.16 -16.33
CA GLY A 204 -11.64 -13.61 -16.55
C GLY A 204 -11.47 -14.46 -15.29
N LEU A 205 -11.29 -13.89 -14.10
CA LEU A 205 -11.12 -14.64 -12.84
C LEU A 205 -12.43 -14.82 -12.06
N MET A 206 -13.47 -14.02 -12.36
CA MET A 206 -14.72 -14.00 -11.60
C MET A 206 -15.93 -13.94 -12.54
N PRO A 207 -17.12 -14.44 -12.10
CA PRO A 207 -18.37 -14.26 -12.84
C PRO A 207 -18.72 -12.79 -13.04
N GLU A 208 -19.40 -12.47 -14.14
CA GLU A 208 -19.75 -11.08 -14.53
C GLU A 208 -20.56 -10.36 -13.44
N ALA A 209 -21.51 -11.04 -12.79
CA ALA A 209 -22.28 -10.46 -11.68
C ALA A 209 -21.41 -10.03 -10.49
N VAL A 210 -20.33 -10.77 -10.21
CA VAL A 210 -19.37 -10.42 -9.16
C VAL A 210 -18.51 -9.23 -9.59
N LEU A 211 -18.05 -9.22 -10.84
CA LEU A 211 -17.31 -8.09 -11.41
C LEU A 211 -18.14 -6.80 -11.40
N ALA A 212 -19.43 -6.88 -11.69
CA ALA A 212 -20.35 -5.74 -11.62
C ALA A 212 -20.48 -5.16 -10.21
N ALA A 213 -20.44 -5.99 -9.17
CA ALA A 213 -20.46 -5.53 -7.77
C ALA A 213 -19.12 -4.91 -7.30
N LEU A 214 -18.00 -5.31 -7.92
CA LEU A 214 -16.66 -4.91 -7.53
C LEU A 214 -16.12 -3.71 -8.34
N GLN A 215 -16.95 -2.69 -8.55
CA GLN A 215 -16.54 -1.51 -9.29
C GLN A 215 -15.36 -0.80 -8.60
N PRO A 216 -14.29 -0.40 -9.33
CA PRO A 216 -13.12 0.25 -8.74
C PRO A 216 -13.44 1.53 -7.96
N GLN A 217 -14.53 2.23 -8.31
CA GLN A 217 -15.01 3.41 -7.59
C GLN A 217 -15.37 3.13 -6.14
N ALA A 218 -15.81 1.91 -5.81
CA ALA A 218 -16.18 1.52 -4.45
C ALA A 218 -14.99 1.50 -3.47
N VAL A 219 -13.75 1.50 -3.99
CA VAL A 219 -12.51 1.53 -3.18
C VAL A 219 -12.07 2.97 -2.85
N VAL A 220 -12.50 3.95 -3.65
CA VAL A 220 -12.07 5.36 -3.53
C VAL A 220 -12.34 5.96 -2.14
N PRO A 221 -13.50 5.74 -1.50
CA PRO A 221 -13.77 6.30 -0.17
C PRO A 221 -12.71 5.90 0.88
N ALA A 222 -12.29 4.64 0.91
CA ALA A 222 -11.24 4.17 1.83
C ALA A 222 -9.89 4.84 1.54
N MET A 223 -9.51 4.97 0.26
CA MET A 223 -8.31 5.69 -0.15
C MET A 223 -8.34 7.14 0.33
N LEU A 224 -9.42 7.87 0.09
CA LEU A 224 -9.57 9.28 0.47
C LEU A 224 -9.43 9.49 1.99
N VAL A 225 -10.02 8.59 2.80
CA VAL A 225 -9.86 8.62 4.27
C VAL A 225 -8.41 8.41 4.67
N LEU A 226 -7.71 7.44 4.06
CA LEU A 226 -6.33 7.08 4.40
C LEU A 226 -5.29 8.15 4.00
N VAL A 227 -5.67 9.13 3.15
CA VAL A 227 -4.80 10.23 2.74
C VAL A 227 -5.39 11.63 3.08
N SER A 228 -6.44 11.69 3.87
CA SER A 228 -7.08 12.95 4.29
C SER A 228 -6.22 13.73 5.29
N GLU A 229 -6.60 14.96 5.61
CA GLU A 229 -5.97 15.80 6.64
C GLU A 229 -5.88 15.04 7.98
N ASP A 230 -7.00 14.43 8.41
CA ASP A 230 -7.13 13.68 9.64
C ASP A 230 -6.91 12.16 9.45
N ALA A 231 -6.20 11.75 8.39
CA ALA A 231 -5.92 10.35 8.13
C ALA A 231 -5.34 9.64 9.36
N PRO A 232 -5.69 8.38 9.64
CA PRO A 232 -4.95 7.60 10.61
C PRO A 232 -3.49 7.39 10.15
N THR A 233 -2.68 6.74 10.96
CA THR A 233 -1.38 6.23 10.53
C THR A 233 -1.24 4.76 10.93
N ARG A 234 -0.39 3.99 10.24
CA ARG A 234 -0.20 2.55 10.46
C ARG A 234 -1.47 1.71 10.32
N THR A 235 -2.43 2.18 9.55
CA THR A 235 -3.72 1.51 9.37
C THR A 235 -3.74 0.74 8.06
N ILE A 236 -4.26 -0.48 8.10
CA ILE A 236 -4.54 -1.30 6.92
C ILE A 236 -6.05 -1.37 6.76
N LEU A 237 -6.59 -0.81 5.68
CA LEU A 237 -7.98 -1.01 5.29
C LEU A 237 -8.06 -1.98 4.11
N CYS A 238 -9.01 -2.90 4.20
CA CYS A 238 -9.48 -3.71 3.08
C CYS A 238 -10.74 -3.04 2.54
N ALA A 239 -10.89 -2.91 1.21
CA ALA A 239 -12.05 -2.24 0.64
C ALA A 239 -12.45 -2.85 -0.70
N GLY A 240 -13.76 -3.10 -0.88
CA GLY A 240 -14.33 -3.62 -2.13
C GLY A 240 -15.85 -3.73 -2.06
N GLY A 241 -16.55 -3.52 -3.19
CA GLY A 241 -18.00 -3.64 -3.26
C GLY A 241 -18.77 -2.72 -2.29
N GLY A 242 -18.15 -1.64 -1.83
CA GLY A 242 -18.74 -0.72 -0.85
C GLY A 242 -18.57 -1.14 0.61
N ASN A 243 -17.92 -2.27 0.87
CA ASN A 243 -17.57 -2.73 2.21
C ASN A 243 -16.13 -2.32 2.57
N VAL A 244 -15.85 -2.06 3.86
CA VAL A 244 -14.53 -1.68 4.36
C VAL A 244 -14.27 -2.37 5.69
N GLU A 245 -13.13 -3.08 5.78
CA GLU A 245 -12.66 -3.74 6.99
C GLU A 245 -11.27 -3.21 7.38
N ALA A 246 -10.92 -3.34 8.65
CA ALA A 246 -9.55 -3.13 9.13
C ALA A 246 -8.83 -4.47 9.29
N ALA A 247 -7.61 -4.56 8.77
CA ALA A 247 -6.70 -5.67 9.03
C ALA A 247 -5.61 -5.23 10.01
N ASN A 248 -5.17 -6.15 10.89
CA ASN A 248 -4.13 -5.89 11.86
C ASN A 248 -3.12 -7.04 11.91
N ILE A 249 -1.85 -6.71 12.18
CA ILE A 249 -0.84 -7.67 12.60
C ILE A 249 -0.89 -7.69 14.12
N THR A 250 -1.36 -8.81 14.68
CA THR A 250 -1.54 -8.99 16.12
C THR A 250 -0.51 -9.98 16.68
N MET A 251 -0.31 -9.93 17.97
CA MET A 251 0.45 -10.88 18.76
C MET A 251 -0.43 -11.40 19.90
N THR A 252 -0.44 -12.70 20.13
CA THR A 252 -1.14 -13.33 21.25
C THR A 252 -0.42 -13.00 22.57
N GLN A 253 -1.05 -13.28 23.70
CA GLN A 253 -0.40 -13.15 25.02
C GLN A 253 0.72 -14.18 25.21
N GLY A 254 0.65 -15.31 24.51
CA GLY A 254 1.62 -16.38 24.61
C GLY A 254 1.60 -17.09 25.95
N ASP A 255 2.61 -17.90 26.21
CA ASP A 255 2.86 -18.55 27.50
C ASP A 255 4.37 -18.73 27.72
N TRP A 256 4.76 -18.87 28.98
CA TRP A 256 6.15 -19.12 29.34
C TRP A 256 6.42 -20.62 29.44
N ILE A 257 7.30 -21.12 28.58
CA ILE A 257 7.61 -22.54 28.46
C ILE A 257 8.89 -22.98 29.18
N GLY A 258 9.63 -22.07 29.82
CA GLY A 258 10.89 -22.36 30.48
C GLY A 258 12.09 -22.33 29.55
N LEU A 259 13.29 -22.63 30.13
CA LEU A 259 14.58 -22.59 29.42
C LEU A 259 15.33 -23.94 29.47
N ASP A 260 14.77 -24.96 30.13
CA ASP A 260 15.38 -26.29 30.27
C ASP A 260 15.18 -27.18 29.04
N SER A 261 15.76 -28.39 29.09
CA SER A 261 15.76 -29.32 27.95
C SER A 261 14.37 -29.75 27.50
N ASP A 262 13.36 -29.69 28.36
CA ASP A 262 11.99 -30.15 28.10
C ASP A 262 11.07 -29.04 27.59
N ALA A 263 11.63 -27.83 27.37
CA ALA A 263 10.88 -26.69 26.84
C ALA A 263 10.23 -26.95 25.46
N PRO A 264 10.87 -27.66 24.50
CA PRO A 264 10.22 -28.00 23.24
C PRO A 264 8.97 -28.85 23.39
N GLU A 265 8.99 -29.84 24.27
CA GLU A 265 7.86 -30.75 24.54
C GLU A 265 6.72 -30.00 25.21
N ARG A 266 7.04 -29.09 26.16
CA ARG A 266 6.03 -28.20 26.76
C ARG A 266 5.42 -27.26 25.73
N LEU A 267 6.22 -26.65 24.86
CA LEU A 267 5.68 -25.81 23.78
C LEU A 267 4.74 -26.62 22.87
N ALA A 268 5.13 -27.84 22.49
CA ALA A 268 4.28 -28.69 21.68
C ALA A 268 2.95 -29.03 22.37
N ALA A 269 2.97 -29.31 23.68
CA ALA A 269 1.78 -29.61 24.46
C ALA A 269 0.88 -28.38 24.69
N GLN A 270 1.45 -27.17 24.77
CA GLN A 270 0.76 -25.90 25.02
C GLN A 270 0.51 -25.07 23.76
N LEU A 271 0.76 -25.60 22.57
CA LEU A 271 0.72 -24.83 21.32
C LEU A 271 -0.65 -24.15 21.08
N ASP A 272 -1.74 -24.81 21.43
CA ASP A 272 -3.09 -24.24 21.28
C ASP A 272 -3.31 -23.05 22.23
N GLN A 273 -2.76 -23.11 23.45
CA GLN A 273 -2.78 -21.99 24.41
C GLN A 273 -1.93 -20.80 23.92
N VAL A 274 -0.72 -21.08 23.42
CA VAL A 274 0.15 -20.01 22.84
C VAL A 274 -0.53 -19.35 21.65
N ARG A 275 -1.34 -20.09 20.89
CA ARG A 275 -2.09 -19.59 19.72
C ARG A 275 -3.46 -19.00 20.05
N ASP A 276 -3.90 -19.06 21.30
CA ASP A 276 -5.18 -18.50 21.72
C ASP A 276 -5.17 -16.98 21.47
N ARG A 277 -6.15 -16.52 20.71
CA ARG A 277 -6.30 -15.13 20.33
C ARG A 277 -7.05 -14.27 21.36
N ALA A 278 -7.50 -14.87 22.46
CA ALA A 278 -8.10 -14.11 23.55
C ALA A 278 -7.07 -13.11 24.11
N GLY A 279 -7.39 -11.82 24.03
CA GLY A 279 -6.47 -10.77 24.48
C GLY A 279 -5.36 -10.41 23.48
N ASP A 280 -5.49 -10.76 22.20
CA ASP A 280 -4.58 -10.28 21.13
C ASP A 280 -4.30 -8.80 21.26
N MET A 281 -3.04 -8.40 21.05
CA MET A 281 -2.62 -7.01 20.99
C MET A 281 -2.07 -6.64 19.60
N VAL A 282 -2.21 -5.38 19.21
CA VAL A 282 -1.48 -4.79 18.09
C VAL A 282 -0.24 -4.09 18.65
N PRO A 283 0.97 -4.67 18.50
CA PRO A 283 2.17 -4.06 19.07
C PRO A 283 2.42 -2.65 18.51
N PRO A 284 2.73 -1.65 19.34
CA PRO A 284 2.96 -0.28 18.88
C PRO A 284 4.24 -0.13 18.04
N ASN A 285 5.21 -1.02 18.21
CA ASN A 285 6.46 -1.08 17.45
C ASN A 285 7.14 -2.44 17.65
N GLY A 286 8.26 -2.68 16.97
CA GLY A 286 8.98 -3.97 17.06
C GLY A 286 9.57 -4.28 18.44
N SER A 287 9.91 -3.28 19.25
CA SER A 287 10.47 -3.52 20.60
C SER A 287 9.41 -3.96 21.61
N ALA A 288 8.12 -3.79 21.31
CA ALA A 288 7.05 -4.22 22.20
C ALA A 288 7.03 -5.74 22.43
N GLN A 289 7.41 -6.53 21.40
CA GLN A 289 7.56 -7.97 21.53
C GLN A 289 8.62 -8.32 22.59
N GLY A 290 9.83 -7.80 22.46
CA GLY A 290 10.90 -8.07 23.42
C GLY A 290 10.58 -7.57 24.84
N ALA A 291 9.91 -6.44 24.96
CA ALA A 291 9.46 -5.94 26.26
C ALA A 291 8.42 -6.90 26.93
N HIS A 292 7.51 -7.45 26.14
CA HIS A 292 6.53 -8.45 26.60
C HIS A 292 7.23 -9.74 27.07
N GLU A 293 8.16 -10.27 26.29
CA GLU A 293 8.94 -11.46 26.59
C GLU A 293 9.78 -11.29 27.86
N VAL A 294 10.45 -10.15 28.02
CA VAL A 294 11.23 -9.81 29.22
C VAL A 294 10.34 -9.72 30.46
N ALA A 295 9.16 -9.10 30.34
CA ALA A 295 8.22 -9.01 31.45
C ALA A 295 7.76 -10.40 31.95
N HIS A 296 7.45 -11.31 31.03
CA HIS A 296 7.09 -12.69 31.35
C HIS A 296 8.26 -13.48 31.97
N ALA A 297 9.47 -13.31 31.48
CA ALA A 297 10.66 -13.97 32.00
C ALA A 297 11.01 -13.47 33.43
N THR A 298 11.00 -12.15 33.63
CA THR A 298 11.35 -11.55 34.96
C THR A 298 10.32 -11.86 36.02
N ALA A 299 9.03 -11.95 35.68
CA ALA A 299 7.99 -12.35 36.65
C ALA A 299 8.16 -13.78 37.18
N ARG A 300 9.02 -14.60 36.61
CA ARG A 300 9.33 -15.96 37.04
C ARG A 300 10.63 -16.05 37.86
N LEU A 301 11.40 -14.96 37.94
CA LEU A 301 12.62 -14.89 38.74
C LEU A 301 12.37 -14.40 40.16
N THR A 302 11.17 -13.86 40.40
CA THR A 302 10.67 -13.44 41.73
C THR A 302 9.74 -14.49 42.32
#